data_dbfcc038583eeae15c03fb5d2a0725d0
#
_entry.id   dbfcc038583eeae15c03fb5d2a0725d0
#
_cell.length_a   1.000
_cell.length_b   1.000
_cell.length_c   1.000
_cell.angle_alpha   90.00
_cell.angle_beta   90.00
_cell.angle_gamma   90.00
#
_symmetry.space_group_name_H-M   'P 1'
#
loop_
_entity.id
_entity.type
_entity.pdbx_description
1 polymer ?
#
loop_
_entity_poly.entity_id
_entity_poly.type
_entity_poly.pdbx_seq_one_letter_code
_entity_poly.pdbx_strand_id
1 'polypeptide(L)'
;MILMIFSILKYIFLILLVSLIESCKQSREEIKNPNILLIYMDDLGYGDVSSYGVGTLSTPNIDRISENGIRFTNGYSTSATCTPSRYAILSGEYPWRNQRARILPGNAPLLFDVSKETLPSLLKKANYKTAIIGKWHLGLGDE
;
A
#
# COMPACT_ATOMS: atom_id res chain seq x y z
N MET A 1 33.73 36.23 48.25
CA MET A 1 32.26 35.98 48.23
C MET A 1 31.66 36.15 46.83
N ILE A 2 31.82 37.30 46.14
CA ILE A 2 31.25 37.58 44.82
C ILE A 2 31.75 36.62 43.73
N LEU A 3 33.05 36.34 43.63
CA LEU A 3 33.66 35.42 42.66
C LEU A 3 33.13 33.98 42.80
N MET A 4 32.84 33.53 44.00
CA MET A 4 32.28 32.19 44.26
C MET A 4 30.82 32.07 43.76
N ILE A 5 30.05 33.15 43.91
CA ILE A 5 28.65 33.21 43.42
C ILE A 5 28.62 33.14 41.88
N PHE A 6 29.50 33.87 41.20
CA PHE A 6 29.62 33.81 39.75
C PHE A 6 29.99 32.40 39.22
N SER A 7 30.87 31.71 39.95
CA SER A 7 31.26 30.34 39.60
C SER A 7 30.06 29.38 39.72
N ILE A 8 29.31 29.48 40.80
CA ILE A 8 28.11 28.63 41.03
C ILE A 8 27.03 28.90 39.96
N LEU A 9 26.77 30.16 39.65
CA LEU A 9 25.80 30.52 38.58
C LEU A 9 26.17 29.92 37.22
N LYS A 10 27.48 29.93 36.90
CA LYS A 10 27.98 29.34 35.64
C LYS A 10 27.74 27.84 35.57
N TYR A 11 27.94 27.10 36.68
CA TYR A 11 27.67 25.67 36.68
C TYR A 11 26.18 25.36 36.65
N ILE A 12 25.33 26.13 37.32
CA ILE A 12 23.87 25.98 37.23
C ILE A 12 23.37 26.22 35.79
N PHE A 13 23.89 27.26 35.12
CA PHE A 13 23.56 27.55 33.74
C PHE A 13 24.01 26.42 32.80
N LEU A 14 25.19 25.84 33.01
CA LEU A 14 25.70 24.72 32.24
C LEU A 14 24.83 23.45 32.40
N ILE A 15 24.39 23.16 33.63
CA ILE A 15 23.51 22.03 33.94
C ILE A 15 22.13 22.22 33.28
N LEU A 16 21.58 23.42 33.31
CA LEU A 16 20.33 23.77 32.65
C LEU A 16 20.44 23.64 31.13
N LEU A 17 21.58 24.01 30.56
CA LEU A 17 21.82 23.89 29.11
C LEU A 17 21.91 22.41 28.70
N VAL A 18 22.55 21.56 29.49
CA VAL A 18 22.66 20.12 29.22
C VAL A 18 21.30 19.43 29.35
N SER A 19 20.48 19.81 30.35
CA SER A 19 19.13 19.24 30.52
C SER A 19 18.16 19.61 29.37
N LEU A 20 18.36 20.77 28.73
CA LEU A 20 17.59 21.15 27.53
C LEU A 20 17.94 20.31 26.30
N ILE A 21 19.19 19.85 26.19
CA ILE A 21 19.64 19.01 25.07
C ILE A 21 19.09 17.58 25.20
N GLU A 22 18.93 17.07 26.39
CA GLU A 22 18.37 15.71 26.61
C GLU A 22 16.86 15.65 26.40
N SER A 23 16.14 16.77 26.52
CA SER A 23 14.69 16.84 26.31
C SER A 23 14.26 16.59 24.83
N CYS A 24 15.18 16.65 23.89
CA CYS A 24 14.93 16.39 22.45
C CYS A 24 15.14 14.95 22.01
N LYS A 25 15.38 14.00 22.91
CA LYS A 25 15.30 12.57 22.59
C LYS A 25 13.84 12.14 22.54
N GLN A 26 13.13 12.62 21.51
CA GLN A 26 11.86 12.04 21.11
C GLN A 26 12.15 10.59 20.73
N SER A 27 11.67 9.64 21.52
CA SER A 27 11.69 8.22 21.12
C SER A 27 10.99 8.13 19.79
N ARG A 28 11.74 7.87 18.72
CA ARG A 28 11.16 7.49 17.45
C ARG A 28 10.42 6.19 17.74
N GLU A 29 9.11 6.27 17.90
CA GLU A 29 8.29 5.06 17.83
C GLU A 29 8.66 4.38 16.53
N GLU A 30 9.12 3.16 16.62
CA GLU A 30 9.39 2.31 15.47
C GLU A 30 8.04 2.15 14.73
N ILE A 31 7.87 2.90 13.64
CA ILE A 31 6.64 2.83 12.83
C ILE A 31 6.60 1.41 12.28
N LYS A 32 5.86 0.56 12.95
CA LYS A 32 5.64 -0.81 12.54
C LYS A 32 4.83 -0.79 11.24
N ASN A 33 5.40 -1.28 10.17
CA ASN A 33 4.72 -1.33 8.89
C ASN A 33 3.36 -2.03 9.02
N PRO A 34 2.25 -1.41 8.58
CA PRO A 34 0.92 -2.03 8.68
C PRO A 34 0.81 -3.26 7.78
N ASN A 35 -0.02 -4.22 8.16
CA ASN A 35 -0.39 -5.29 7.25
C ASN A 35 -1.24 -4.71 6.09
N ILE A 36 -1.02 -5.23 4.88
CA ILE A 36 -1.72 -4.79 3.67
C ILE A 36 -2.53 -5.96 3.13
N LEU A 37 -3.84 -5.79 3.04
CA LEU A 37 -4.75 -6.72 2.38
C LEU A 37 -5.35 -6.05 1.15
N LEU A 38 -4.96 -6.50 -0.04
CA LEU A 38 -5.54 -6.06 -1.31
C LEU A 38 -6.60 -7.07 -1.75
N ILE A 39 -7.86 -6.64 -1.79
CA ILE A 39 -8.99 -7.43 -2.28
C ILE A 39 -9.36 -6.91 -3.66
N TYR A 40 -9.19 -7.74 -4.68
CA TYR A 40 -9.50 -7.40 -6.07
C TYR A 40 -10.61 -8.30 -6.60
N MET A 41 -11.78 -7.72 -6.82
CA MET A 41 -12.97 -8.44 -7.26
C MET A 41 -12.93 -8.66 -8.78
N ASP A 42 -13.41 -9.82 -9.20
CA ASP A 42 -13.60 -10.16 -10.62
C ASP A 42 -15.08 -9.97 -10.96
N ASP A 43 -15.36 -9.18 -11.99
CA ASP A 43 -16.70 -8.86 -12.49
C ASP A 43 -17.66 -8.20 -11.47
N LEU A 44 -17.17 -7.55 -10.43
CA LEU A 44 -18.00 -6.75 -9.52
C LEU A 44 -18.21 -5.34 -10.09
N GLY A 45 -19.44 -4.98 -10.35
CA GLY A 45 -19.82 -3.66 -10.83
C GLY A 45 -19.94 -2.62 -9.70
N TYR A 46 -19.85 -1.35 -10.06
CA TYR A 46 -20.05 -0.23 -9.15
C TYR A 46 -21.42 -0.30 -8.44
N GLY A 47 -22.48 -0.69 -9.17
CA GLY A 47 -23.84 -0.82 -8.65
C GLY A 47 -24.07 -2.07 -7.77
N ASP A 48 -23.10 -2.98 -7.66
CA ASP A 48 -23.25 -4.21 -6.88
C ASP A 48 -22.86 -4.02 -5.42
N VAL A 49 -22.35 -2.85 -5.06
CA VAL A 49 -21.91 -2.52 -3.68
C VAL A 49 -22.84 -1.46 -3.09
N SER A 50 -23.51 -1.80 -1.97
CA SER A 50 -24.54 -0.94 -1.37
C SER A 50 -24.01 0.40 -0.87
N SER A 51 -22.74 0.51 -0.49
CA SER A 51 -22.13 1.79 -0.09
C SER A 51 -22.09 2.84 -1.20
N TYR A 52 -22.26 2.46 -2.45
CA TYR A 52 -22.38 3.39 -3.59
C TYR A 52 -23.84 3.79 -3.89
N GLY A 53 -24.81 3.25 -3.15
CA GLY A 53 -26.21 3.69 -3.20
C GLY A 53 -27.05 3.25 -4.39
N VAL A 54 -26.56 2.29 -5.20
CA VAL A 54 -27.21 1.89 -6.45
C VAL A 54 -27.83 0.50 -6.39
N GLY A 55 -27.39 -0.36 -5.48
CA GLY A 55 -27.70 -1.79 -5.52
C GLY A 55 -28.99 -2.20 -4.80
N THR A 56 -29.58 -3.27 -5.32
CA THR A 56 -30.63 -4.04 -4.61
C THR A 56 -30.05 -5.03 -3.60
N LEU A 57 -28.73 -5.25 -3.66
CA LEU A 57 -27.99 -6.15 -2.80
C LEU A 57 -27.40 -5.37 -1.60
N SER A 58 -27.43 -6.00 -0.44
CA SER A 58 -26.77 -5.46 0.76
C SER A 58 -25.38 -6.05 0.92
N THR A 59 -24.38 -5.18 1.07
CA THR A 59 -22.96 -5.57 1.25
C THR A 59 -22.39 -5.04 2.57
N PRO A 60 -22.96 -5.40 3.74
CA PRO A 60 -22.71 -4.72 5.01
C PRO A 60 -21.24 -4.79 5.46
N ASN A 61 -20.50 -5.81 5.07
CA ASN A 61 -19.08 -5.93 5.41
C ASN A 61 -18.19 -5.03 4.54
N ILE A 62 -18.54 -4.83 3.26
CA ILE A 62 -17.86 -3.89 2.38
C ILE A 62 -18.21 -2.46 2.79
N ASP A 63 -19.47 -2.21 3.13
CA ASP A 63 -19.95 -0.91 3.57
C ASP A 63 -19.21 -0.46 4.84
N ARG A 64 -18.97 -1.37 5.78
CA ARG A 64 -18.18 -1.09 6.98
C ARG A 64 -16.73 -0.66 6.68
N ILE A 65 -16.11 -1.19 5.62
CA ILE A 65 -14.79 -0.71 5.16
C ILE A 65 -14.90 0.73 4.67
N SER A 66 -15.95 1.03 3.91
CA SER A 66 -16.25 2.38 3.42
C SER A 66 -16.51 3.38 4.54
N GLU A 67 -17.21 2.98 5.61
CA GLU A 67 -17.55 3.82 6.76
C GLU A 67 -16.33 4.14 7.64
N ASN A 68 -15.40 3.20 7.76
CA ASN A 68 -14.22 3.34 8.62
C ASN A 68 -12.94 3.72 7.85
N GLY A 69 -13.05 3.98 6.56
CA GLY A 69 -11.93 4.30 5.69
C GLY A 69 -12.24 5.41 4.70
N ILE A 70 -11.62 5.30 3.52
CA ILE A 70 -11.81 6.26 2.42
C ILE A 70 -12.56 5.56 1.30
N ARG A 71 -13.69 6.15 0.90
CA ARG A 71 -14.46 5.72 -0.27
C ARG A 71 -14.16 6.63 -1.46
N PHE A 72 -13.65 6.05 -2.55
CA PHE A 72 -13.41 6.77 -3.80
C PHE A 72 -14.67 6.71 -4.67
N THR A 73 -15.28 7.85 -4.94
CA THR A 73 -16.45 7.96 -5.81
C THR A 73 -16.10 7.94 -7.30
N ASN A 74 -14.86 8.24 -7.64
CA ASN A 74 -14.32 8.28 -9.00
C ASN A 74 -13.07 7.40 -9.14
N GLY A 75 -13.09 6.20 -8.57
CA GLY A 75 -12.06 5.19 -8.74
C GLY A 75 -12.37 4.30 -9.94
N TYR A 76 -11.44 4.17 -10.88
CA TYR A 76 -11.63 3.40 -12.11
C TYR A 76 -10.60 2.30 -12.23
N SER A 77 -11.02 1.12 -12.68
CA SER A 77 -10.11 0.09 -13.14
C SER A 77 -9.41 0.56 -14.42
N THR A 78 -8.15 0.16 -14.59
CA THR A 78 -7.34 0.51 -15.77
C THR A 78 -7.82 -0.17 -17.05
N SER A 79 -8.67 -1.21 -16.93
CA SER A 79 -9.30 -1.94 -18.03
C SER A 79 -10.59 -2.57 -17.54
N ALA A 80 -11.49 -2.86 -18.48
CA ALA A 80 -12.76 -3.54 -18.21
C ALA A 80 -12.64 -5.08 -18.17
N THR A 81 -11.44 -5.64 -18.38
CA THR A 81 -11.25 -7.09 -18.51
C THR A 81 -10.13 -7.63 -17.60
N CYS A 82 -10.18 -8.93 -17.35
CA CYS A 82 -9.41 -9.64 -16.33
C CYS A 82 -7.89 -9.42 -16.42
N THR A 83 -7.24 -9.98 -17.46
CA THR A 83 -5.78 -9.94 -17.62
C THR A 83 -5.22 -8.53 -17.63
N PRO A 84 -5.72 -7.58 -18.44
CA PRO A 84 -5.18 -6.22 -18.49
C PRO A 84 -5.24 -5.50 -17.15
N SER A 85 -6.36 -5.63 -16.44
CA SER A 85 -6.53 -5.00 -15.12
C SER A 85 -5.62 -5.61 -14.06
N ARG A 86 -5.49 -6.95 -14.05
CA ARG A 86 -4.59 -7.67 -13.13
C ARG A 86 -3.13 -7.35 -13.41
N TYR A 87 -2.75 -7.26 -14.69
CA TYR A 87 -1.43 -6.82 -15.11
C TYR A 87 -1.11 -5.42 -14.53
N ALA A 88 -2.02 -4.47 -14.73
CA ALA A 88 -1.79 -3.10 -14.30
C ALA A 88 -1.63 -2.96 -12.79
N ILE A 89 -2.45 -3.65 -11.99
CA ILE A 89 -2.32 -3.61 -10.52
C ILE A 89 -0.96 -4.15 -10.06
N LEU A 90 -0.49 -5.24 -10.67
CA LEU A 90 0.74 -5.88 -10.23
C LEU A 90 1.99 -5.22 -10.79
N SER A 91 1.95 -4.68 -12.02
CA SER A 91 3.09 -4.04 -12.68
C SER A 91 3.20 -2.54 -12.42
N GLY A 92 2.10 -1.87 -12.02
CA GLY A 92 2.03 -0.41 -11.99
C GLY A 92 2.03 0.24 -13.37
N GLU A 93 1.88 -0.53 -14.45
CA GLU A 93 1.86 -0.04 -15.83
C GLU A 93 0.45 -0.11 -16.42
N TYR A 94 0.08 0.88 -17.22
CA TYR A 94 -1.16 0.80 -18.00
C TYR A 94 -1.08 -0.33 -19.04
N PRO A 95 -2.15 -1.15 -19.21
CA PRO A 95 -2.10 -2.33 -20.06
C PRO A 95 -1.84 -2.02 -21.54
N TRP A 96 -2.25 -0.86 -22.05
CA TRP A 96 -1.98 -0.46 -23.45
C TRP A 96 -0.50 -0.22 -23.75
N ARG A 97 0.38 -0.13 -22.74
CA ARG A 97 1.82 -0.05 -22.94
C ARG A 97 2.45 -1.40 -23.23
N ASN A 98 1.74 -2.49 -22.98
CA ASN A 98 2.17 -3.84 -23.26
C ASN A 98 1.16 -4.52 -24.20
N GLN A 99 1.53 -4.71 -25.45
CA GLN A 99 0.66 -5.31 -26.47
C GLN A 99 0.20 -6.74 -26.13
N ARG A 100 0.95 -7.44 -25.25
CA ARG A 100 0.57 -8.76 -24.74
C ARG A 100 -0.46 -8.70 -23.63
N ALA A 101 -0.67 -7.55 -22.98
CA ALA A 101 -1.61 -7.37 -21.87
C ALA A 101 -3.06 -7.30 -22.36
N ARG A 102 -3.50 -8.36 -23.04
CA ARG A 102 -4.88 -8.64 -23.48
C ARG A 102 -5.37 -9.90 -22.78
N ILE A 103 -6.63 -10.25 -22.90
CA ILE A 103 -7.17 -11.50 -22.33
C ILE A 103 -6.36 -12.68 -22.85
N LEU A 104 -5.72 -13.40 -21.93
CA LEU A 104 -4.86 -14.53 -22.25
C LEU A 104 -5.64 -15.85 -22.29
N PRO A 105 -5.26 -16.79 -23.16
CA PRO A 105 -5.73 -18.17 -23.06
C PRO A 105 -5.13 -18.85 -21.81
N GLY A 106 -5.74 -19.94 -21.34
CA GLY A 106 -5.34 -20.62 -20.11
C GLY A 106 -3.93 -21.23 -20.11
N ASN A 107 -3.38 -21.46 -21.30
CA ASN A 107 -2.01 -22.00 -21.51
C ASN A 107 -1.01 -20.92 -21.96
N ALA A 108 -1.32 -19.65 -21.77
CA ALA A 108 -0.42 -18.58 -22.15
C ALA A 108 0.88 -18.59 -21.33
N PRO A 109 2.02 -18.21 -21.93
CA PRO A 109 3.25 -17.97 -21.19
C PRO A 109 3.07 -16.77 -20.25
N LEU A 110 3.96 -16.67 -19.27
CA LEU A 110 3.94 -15.57 -18.29
C LEU A 110 3.98 -14.20 -18.98
N LEU A 111 3.05 -13.35 -18.60
CA LEU A 111 2.92 -12.01 -19.18
C LEU A 111 4.00 -11.04 -18.68
N PHE A 112 4.45 -11.24 -17.45
CA PHE A 112 5.44 -10.36 -16.83
C PHE A 112 6.84 -10.62 -17.36
N ASP A 113 7.57 -9.53 -17.52
CA ASP A 113 9.03 -9.57 -17.58
C ASP A 113 9.53 -9.68 -16.12
N VAL A 114 10.13 -10.82 -15.78
CA VAL A 114 10.59 -11.12 -14.41
C VAL A 114 11.75 -10.21 -13.95
N SER A 115 12.38 -9.48 -14.87
CA SER A 115 13.40 -8.48 -14.55
C SER A 115 12.82 -7.17 -14.06
N LYS A 116 11.54 -6.91 -14.33
CA LYS A 116 10.85 -5.69 -13.93
C LYS A 116 10.28 -5.78 -12.52
N GLU A 117 10.19 -4.63 -11.89
CA GLU A 117 9.59 -4.50 -10.57
C GLU A 117 8.08 -4.69 -10.62
N THR A 118 7.56 -5.38 -9.62
CA THR A 118 6.12 -5.59 -9.41
C THR A 118 5.72 -5.16 -8.01
N LEU A 119 4.43 -4.96 -7.75
CA LEU A 119 3.93 -4.64 -6.42
C LEU A 119 4.43 -5.61 -5.34
N PRO A 120 4.38 -6.96 -5.52
CA PRO A 120 4.95 -7.87 -4.55
C PRO A 120 6.47 -7.74 -4.38
N SER A 121 7.23 -7.49 -5.45
CA SER A 121 8.68 -7.32 -5.36
C SER A 121 9.06 -6.03 -4.61
N LEU A 122 8.31 -4.96 -4.83
CA LEU A 122 8.45 -3.70 -4.10
C LEU A 122 8.18 -3.88 -2.61
N LEU A 123 7.09 -4.57 -2.27
CA LEU A 123 6.74 -4.86 -0.88
C LEU A 123 7.78 -5.75 -0.19
N LYS A 124 8.36 -6.72 -0.89
CA LYS A 124 9.47 -7.54 -0.35
C LYS A 124 10.70 -6.69 -0.02
N LYS A 125 11.03 -5.68 -0.83
CA LYS A 125 12.11 -4.72 -0.51
C LYS A 125 11.84 -3.93 0.76
N ALA A 126 10.57 -3.72 1.10
CA ALA A 126 10.13 -3.10 2.34
C ALA A 126 9.92 -4.11 3.50
N ASN A 127 10.49 -5.31 3.38
CA ASN A 127 10.43 -6.40 4.36
C ASN A 127 9.03 -6.99 4.59
N TYR A 128 8.12 -6.87 3.65
CA TYR A 128 6.84 -7.57 3.72
C TYR A 128 6.97 -9.02 3.25
N LYS A 129 6.25 -9.93 3.90
CA LYS A 129 5.94 -11.24 3.33
C LYS A 129 4.72 -11.09 2.43
N THR A 130 4.80 -11.61 1.21
CA THR A 130 3.73 -11.45 0.21
C THR A 130 3.13 -12.79 -0.16
N ALA A 131 1.82 -12.80 -0.40
CA ALA A 131 1.09 -13.95 -0.93
C ALA A 131 0.01 -13.46 -1.90
N ILE A 132 -0.39 -14.32 -2.83
CA ILE A 132 -1.54 -14.12 -3.71
C ILE A 132 -2.40 -15.36 -3.68
N ILE A 133 -3.72 -15.18 -3.60
CA ILE A 133 -4.69 -16.27 -3.54
C ILE A 133 -5.84 -15.91 -4.51
N GLY A 134 -6.27 -16.87 -5.31
CA GLY A 134 -7.40 -16.72 -6.22
C GLY A 134 -7.00 -16.71 -7.70
N LYS A 135 -7.80 -16.05 -8.53
CA LYS A 135 -7.61 -16.02 -9.99
C LYS A 135 -6.34 -15.26 -10.37
N TRP A 136 -5.43 -15.94 -11.06
CA TRP A 136 -4.17 -15.38 -11.57
C TRP A 136 -4.35 -14.73 -12.95
N HIS A 137 -4.61 -15.50 -13.97
CA HIS A 137 -4.89 -15.10 -15.37
C HIS A 137 -3.83 -14.19 -16.02
N LEU A 138 -2.56 -14.45 -15.72
CA LEU A 138 -1.41 -13.68 -16.22
C LEU A 138 -0.33 -14.57 -16.84
N GLY A 139 -0.73 -15.79 -17.25
CA GLY A 139 0.16 -16.81 -17.78
C GLY A 139 0.83 -17.65 -16.69
N LEU A 140 1.25 -18.85 -17.05
CA LEU A 140 1.75 -19.85 -16.09
C LEU A 140 3.28 -20.03 -16.11
N GLY A 141 3.99 -19.27 -16.93
CA GLY A 141 5.43 -19.39 -17.11
C GLY A 141 5.77 -19.92 -18.50
N ASP A 142 7.05 -19.95 -18.80
CA ASP A 142 7.56 -20.55 -20.03
C ASP A 142 7.64 -22.07 -19.84
N GLU A 143 7.22 -22.80 -20.86
CA GLU A 143 7.50 -24.22 -21.00
C GLU A 143 8.88 -24.45 -21.58
#